data_c08b79396f9aecfcd2ec1609d7fa82e3
#
_entry.id   c08b79396f9aecfcd2ec1609d7fa82e3
#
_cell.length_a   1.000
_cell.length_b   1.000
_cell.length_c   1.000
_cell.angle_alpha   90.00
_cell.angle_beta   90.00
_cell.angle_gamma   90.00
#
_symmetry.space_group_name_H-M   'P 1'
#
loop_
_entity.id
_entity.type
_entity.pdbx_description
1 polymer ?
#
loop_
_entity_poly.entity_id
_entity_poly.type
_entity_poly.pdbx_seq_one_letter_code
_entity_poly.pdbx_strand_id
1 'polypeptide(L)'
;MATGVAAWELYGGDTFPEFRPAFGQDGLVTNEWAFRNPHRPQAHESSDWVTTSGSLFAVSGLGWTGRPDAGETGSDSRTADDSAVFRLVSRRRDFGSVAVSLKVRLLPPIVTARTPALDWDGAHVWLRYHSPQELYALSFRRRDGAVVIKRKVPADDAAAVEGGDYTTIAEGRCAITYGDWHHVEAQAVNTFSGVRLRLAINGKEVLRTVDRTPGPLAKPGGVGLRADNSELWFGDFRAHAA
;
A
#
# COMPACT_ATOMS: atom_id res chain seq x y z
N MET A 1 -14.27 31.23 -34.93
CA MET A 1 -14.15 29.77 -35.00
C MET A 1 -13.21 29.36 -33.91
N ALA A 2 -13.74 28.90 -32.78
CA ALA A 2 -12.95 28.37 -31.65
C ALA A 2 -12.65 26.91 -31.95
N THR A 3 -11.38 26.61 -32.18
CA THR A 3 -10.89 25.23 -32.32
C THR A 3 -11.05 24.52 -30.96
N GLY A 4 -12.01 23.62 -30.90
CA GLY A 4 -12.17 22.73 -29.78
C GLY A 4 -10.92 21.85 -29.67
N VAL A 5 -10.08 22.08 -28.65
CA VAL A 5 -9.08 21.15 -28.24
C VAL A 5 -9.82 19.89 -27.76
N ALA A 6 -9.58 18.78 -28.42
CA ALA A 6 -10.33 17.56 -28.19
C ALA A 6 -10.09 17.09 -26.74
N ALA A 7 -11.18 16.88 -25.99
CA ALA A 7 -11.16 16.49 -24.58
C ALA A 7 -10.37 15.18 -24.27
N TRP A 8 -9.99 14.43 -25.29
CA TRP A 8 -9.19 13.20 -25.15
C TRP A 8 -7.71 13.46 -24.83
N GLU A 9 -7.16 14.63 -25.15
CA GLU A 9 -5.77 15.00 -24.80
C GLU A 9 -5.57 15.21 -23.29
N LEU A 10 -6.64 15.49 -22.56
CA LEU A 10 -6.60 15.65 -21.10
C LEU A 10 -6.63 14.32 -20.34
N TYR A 11 -6.92 13.23 -21.02
CA TYR A 11 -7.03 11.86 -20.47
C TYR A 11 -6.11 10.88 -21.20
N GLY A 12 -5.11 11.36 -21.91
CA GLY A 12 -4.04 10.54 -22.47
C GLY A 12 -3.50 9.64 -21.38
N GLY A 13 -3.62 8.33 -21.56
CA GLY A 13 -3.27 7.36 -20.54
C GLY A 13 -1.87 7.66 -20.03
N ASP A 14 -1.71 7.83 -18.73
CA ASP A 14 -0.42 8.02 -18.09
C ASP A 14 0.47 6.84 -18.48
N THR A 15 1.35 7.04 -19.44
CA THR A 15 2.30 6.02 -19.83
C THR A 15 3.53 6.14 -18.94
N PHE A 16 3.82 5.10 -18.19
CA PHE A 16 5.05 4.97 -17.42
C PHE A 16 5.60 3.56 -17.59
N PRO A 17 6.92 3.36 -17.49
CA PRO A 17 7.50 2.03 -17.53
C PRO A 17 6.95 1.15 -16.41
N GLU A 18 6.66 -0.11 -16.71
CA GLU A 18 6.23 -1.08 -15.70
C GLU A 18 7.22 -1.06 -14.52
N PHE A 19 6.69 -1.05 -13.31
CA PHE A 19 7.47 -1.21 -12.09
C PHE A 19 7.32 -2.65 -11.61
N ARG A 20 8.43 -3.38 -11.67
CA ARG A 20 8.50 -4.79 -11.31
C ARG A 20 9.75 -5.04 -10.47
N PRO A 21 9.71 -4.69 -9.18
CA PRO A 21 10.83 -4.88 -8.28
C PRO A 21 11.14 -6.37 -8.11
N ALA A 22 12.41 -6.71 -8.09
CA ALA A 22 12.88 -8.08 -7.90
C ALA A 22 13.47 -8.26 -6.50
N PHE A 23 13.23 -9.42 -5.90
CA PHE A 23 13.87 -9.86 -4.67
C PHE A 23 14.97 -10.87 -5.03
N GLY A 24 16.19 -10.39 -5.23
CA GLY A 24 17.30 -11.21 -5.71
C GLY A 24 17.93 -12.05 -4.60
N GLN A 25 18.73 -11.42 -3.76
CA GLN A 25 19.44 -12.08 -2.67
C GLN A 25 18.61 -12.07 -1.38
N ASP A 26 18.59 -13.19 -0.66
CA ASP A 26 17.94 -13.29 0.64
C ASP A 26 18.57 -12.35 1.66
N GLY A 27 17.76 -11.75 2.52
CA GLY A 27 18.18 -10.83 3.57
C GLY A 27 17.37 -9.56 3.64
N LEU A 28 17.87 -8.59 4.39
CA LEU A 28 17.23 -7.27 4.57
C LEU A 28 17.32 -6.46 3.26
N VAL A 29 16.14 -6.05 2.75
CA VAL A 29 16.02 -5.21 1.53
C VAL A 29 16.02 -3.73 1.89
N THR A 30 15.24 -3.35 2.90
CA THR A 30 15.18 -1.97 3.43
C THR A 30 14.47 -1.97 4.78
N ASN A 31 14.70 -0.95 5.57
CA ASN A 31 14.07 -0.79 6.88
C ASN A 31 13.69 0.68 7.16
N GLU A 32 12.93 0.90 8.23
CA GLU A 32 12.50 2.24 8.63
C GLU A 32 13.66 3.16 9.05
N TRP A 33 14.83 2.61 9.42
CA TRP A 33 16.01 3.41 9.69
C TRP A 33 16.47 4.20 8.46
N ALA A 34 16.43 3.59 7.27
CA ALA A 34 16.77 4.28 6.03
C ALA A 34 15.90 5.51 5.78
N PHE A 35 14.66 5.50 6.27
CA PHE A 35 13.74 6.63 6.18
C PHE A 35 13.90 7.63 7.33
N ARG A 36 14.01 7.14 8.58
CA ARG A 36 14.00 7.99 9.78
C ARG A 36 15.38 8.57 10.11
N ASN A 37 16.44 7.78 9.94
CA ASN A 37 17.81 8.08 10.33
C ASN A 37 18.82 7.48 9.34
N PRO A 38 18.89 7.97 8.09
CA PRO A 38 19.67 7.35 7.00
C PRO A 38 21.19 7.28 7.29
N HIS A 39 21.68 8.05 8.24
CA HIS A 39 23.09 8.05 8.63
C HIS A 39 23.44 7.00 9.71
N ARG A 40 22.48 6.27 10.21
CA ARG A 40 22.73 5.22 11.21
C ARG A 40 23.27 3.96 10.55
N PRO A 41 24.17 3.21 11.23
CA PRO A 41 24.71 1.95 10.69
C PRO A 41 23.64 0.90 10.38
N GLN A 42 22.48 0.98 11.04
CA GLN A 42 21.33 0.09 10.83
C GLN A 42 20.50 0.44 9.58
N ALA A 43 20.68 1.65 9.01
CA ALA A 43 19.94 2.07 7.82
C ALA A 43 20.33 1.19 6.63
N HIS A 44 19.32 0.61 5.98
CA HIS A 44 19.48 -0.19 4.78
C HIS A 44 18.55 0.33 3.69
N GLU A 45 19.12 0.95 2.66
CA GLU A 45 18.36 1.56 1.57
C GLU A 45 18.08 0.55 0.45
N SER A 46 16.92 0.73 -0.21
CA SER A 46 16.57 0.03 -1.46
C SER A 46 16.44 1.03 -2.60
N SER A 47 16.79 0.62 -3.82
CA SER A 47 16.55 1.40 -5.04
C SER A 47 15.07 1.53 -5.39
N ASP A 48 14.26 0.56 -5.00
CA ASP A 48 12.85 0.45 -5.38
C ASP A 48 11.90 0.93 -4.30
N TRP A 49 12.27 0.72 -3.03
CA TRP A 49 11.36 0.81 -1.91
C TRP A 49 11.81 1.78 -0.82
N VAL A 50 10.84 2.34 -0.13
CA VAL A 50 11.01 3.05 1.14
C VAL A 50 10.11 2.38 2.17
N THR A 51 10.68 1.92 3.28
CA THR A 51 9.92 1.44 4.43
C THR A 51 9.78 2.58 5.42
N THR A 52 8.56 3.02 5.69
CA THR A 52 8.30 4.11 6.65
C THR A 52 7.99 3.58 8.06
N SER A 53 7.75 2.28 8.18
CA SER A 53 7.59 1.54 9.44
C SER A 53 7.92 0.07 9.20
N GLY A 54 8.70 -0.52 10.09
CA GLY A 54 9.14 -1.91 10.01
C GLY A 54 10.28 -2.16 9.03
N SER A 55 10.38 -3.38 8.54
CA SER A 55 11.45 -3.83 7.65
C SER A 55 10.92 -4.70 6.52
N LEU A 56 11.57 -4.66 5.37
CA LEU A 56 11.32 -5.53 4.23
C LEU A 56 12.49 -6.48 4.05
N PHE A 57 12.22 -7.75 4.00
CA PHE A 57 13.18 -8.80 3.70
C PHE A 57 12.91 -9.45 2.35
N ALA A 58 13.95 -9.96 1.71
CA ALA A 58 13.85 -10.91 0.62
C ALA A 58 14.07 -12.32 1.16
N VAL A 59 13.21 -13.25 0.80
CA VAL A 59 13.36 -14.68 1.15
C VAL A 59 12.91 -15.52 -0.03
N SER A 60 13.83 -16.26 -0.65
CA SER A 60 13.55 -17.15 -1.79
C SER A 60 12.80 -16.44 -2.94
N GLY A 61 13.21 -15.22 -3.26
CA GLY A 61 12.60 -14.42 -4.33
C GLY A 61 11.26 -13.77 -3.99
N LEU A 62 10.85 -13.79 -2.73
CA LEU A 62 9.63 -13.16 -2.21
C LEU A 62 9.97 -12.00 -1.28
N GLY A 63 9.11 -10.99 -1.23
CA GLY A 63 9.12 -9.98 -0.19
C GLY A 63 8.44 -10.52 1.08
N TRP A 64 9.03 -10.22 2.22
CA TRP A 64 8.54 -10.62 3.54
C TRP A 64 8.69 -9.47 4.53
N THR A 65 7.66 -9.21 5.33
CA THR A 65 7.66 -8.11 6.31
C THR A 65 8.44 -8.41 7.58
N GLY A 66 8.90 -9.64 7.80
CA GLY A 66 9.29 -10.09 9.12
C GLY A 66 8.08 -10.39 10.01
N ARG A 67 8.34 -10.72 11.26
CA ARG A 67 7.29 -10.95 12.25
C ARG A 67 6.97 -9.65 12.96
N PRO A 68 5.69 -9.28 13.12
CA PRO A 68 5.32 -8.18 13.99
C PRO A 68 5.81 -8.45 15.41
N ASP A 69 6.46 -7.48 16.02
CA ASP A 69 6.96 -7.57 17.38
C ASP A 69 6.52 -6.38 18.25
N ALA A 70 6.83 -6.42 19.53
CA ALA A 70 6.55 -5.34 20.47
C ALA A 70 7.79 -4.46 20.72
N GLY A 71 8.83 -4.61 19.91
CA GLY A 71 10.09 -3.91 20.04
C GLY A 71 9.99 -2.41 19.89
N GLU A 72 11.03 -1.71 20.25
CA GLU A 72 11.18 -0.28 20.00
C GLU A 72 11.45 -0.06 18.51
N THR A 73 10.80 0.96 17.93
CA THR A 73 11.10 1.38 16.55
C THR A 73 12.60 1.62 16.39
N GLY A 74 13.20 0.95 15.44
CA GLY A 74 14.61 1.13 15.09
C GLY A 74 15.59 0.34 15.93
N SER A 75 15.21 -0.69 16.62
CA SER A 75 16.12 -1.68 17.12
C SER A 75 16.75 -2.49 15.99
N ASP A 76 17.33 -3.62 16.23
CA ASP A 76 17.98 -4.43 15.20
C ASP A 76 16.97 -5.27 14.41
N SER A 77 16.49 -4.77 13.28
CA SER A 77 15.50 -5.45 12.43
C SER A 77 16.13 -6.42 11.44
N ARG A 78 16.82 -7.44 11.91
CA ARG A 78 17.40 -8.50 11.03
C ARG A 78 16.40 -9.62 10.71
N THR A 79 15.48 -9.91 11.61
CA THR A 79 14.54 -11.03 11.49
C THR A 79 13.10 -10.68 11.81
N ALA A 80 12.87 -9.49 12.37
CA ALA A 80 11.56 -8.96 12.70
C ALA A 80 11.39 -7.58 12.08
N ASP A 81 10.17 -7.06 12.01
CA ASP A 81 9.93 -5.75 11.43
C ASP A 81 10.09 -4.60 12.43
N ASP A 82 10.43 -4.88 13.68
CA ASP A 82 10.55 -3.94 14.81
C ASP A 82 9.31 -3.06 15.03
N SER A 83 8.21 -3.42 14.38
CA SER A 83 6.95 -2.69 14.43
C SER A 83 5.79 -3.64 14.18
N ALA A 84 4.71 -3.46 14.90
CA ALA A 84 3.46 -4.17 14.64
C ALA A 84 2.72 -3.63 13.40
N VAL A 85 3.22 -2.55 12.79
CA VAL A 85 2.66 -1.95 11.58
C VAL A 85 3.75 -1.82 10.54
N PHE A 86 3.66 -2.63 9.50
CA PHE A 86 4.53 -2.54 8.34
C PHE A 86 3.98 -1.55 7.31
N ARG A 87 4.83 -0.67 6.77
CA ARG A 87 4.49 0.31 5.74
C ARG A 87 5.60 0.43 4.71
N LEU A 88 5.28 0.06 3.49
CA LEU A 88 6.17 0.04 2.34
C LEU A 88 5.60 0.88 1.21
N VAL A 89 6.44 1.67 0.55
CA VAL A 89 6.02 2.47 -0.60
C VAL A 89 7.15 2.52 -1.64
N SER A 90 6.79 2.55 -2.93
CA SER A 90 7.75 2.68 -4.02
C SER A 90 8.53 3.99 -3.91
N ARG A 91 9.82 4.01 -4.32
CA ARG A 91 10.54 5.28 -4.50
C ARG A 91 9.98 6.08 -5.68
N ARG A 92 9.54 5.39 -6.72
CA ARG A 92 8.85 6.03 -7.85
C ARG A 92 7.52 6.63 -7.41
N ARG A 93 7.17 7.78 -7.99
CA ARG A 93 5.96 8.56 -7.70
C ARG A 93 5.20 8.97 -8.97
N ASP A 94 5.54 8.38 -10.09
CA ASP A 94 5.02 8.71 -11.42
C ASP A 94 3.83 7.83 -11.85
N PHE A 95 3.25 7.07 -10.93
CA PHE A 95 2.10 6.20 -11.23
C PHE A 95 0.81 7.02 -11.31
N GLY A 96 0.43 7.33 -12.54
CA GLY A 96 -0.83 7.96 -12.88
C GLY A 96 -2.00 6.97 -12.84
N SER A 97 -2.75 6.77 -13.94
CA SER A 97 -3.74 5.69 -14.02
C SER A 97 -3.03 4.35 -13.94
N VAL A 98 -3.15 3.68 -12.80
CA VAL A 98 -2.31 2.53 -12.42
C VAL A 98 -3.13 1.31 -12.04
N ALA A 99 -2.65 0.14 -12.45
CA ALA A 99 -3.04 -1.15 -11.92
C ALA A 99 -1.84 -1.77 -11.19
N VAL A 100 -2.05 -2.19 -9.96
CA VAL A 100 -1.11 -2.97 -9.16
C VAL A 100 -1.62 -4.41 -9.07
N SER A 101 -0.77 -5.38 -9.36
CA SER A 101 -1.04 -6.80 -9.20
C SER A 101 0.08 -7.48 -8.42
N LEU A 102 -0.29 -8.41 -7.54
CA LEU A 102 0.67 -9.18 -6.75
C LEU A 102 0.02 -10.44 -6.20
N LYS A 103 0.83 -11.43 -5.84
CA LYS A 103 0.40 -12.51 -4.95
C LYS A 103 0.75 -12.16 -3.52
N VAL A 104 -0.15 -12.48 -2.58
CA VAL A 104 0.04 -12.24 -1.14
C VAL A 104 -0.33 -13.46 -0.33
N ARG A 105 0.35 -13.64 0.80
CA ARG A 105 -0.02 -14.57 1.86
C ARG A 105 0.08 -13.82 3.19
N LEU A 106 -1.04 -13.68 3.88
CA LEU A 106 -1.13 -13.03 5.19
C LEU A 106 -1.31 -14.11 6.26
N LEU A 107 -0.48 -14.06 7.31
CA LEU A 107 -0.66 -14.94 8.47
C LEU A 107 -1.66 -14.34 9.46
N PRO A 108 -2.22 -15.16 10.37
CA PRO A 108 -3.09 -14.65 11.41
C PRO A 108 -2.45 -13.52 12.19
N PRO A 109 -3.21 -12.46 12.53
CA PRO A 109 -2.65 -11.30 13.21
C PRO A 109 -2.16 -11.63 14.61
N ILE A 110 -1.03 -11.04 14.98
CA ILE A 110 -0.40 -11.15 16.29
C ILE A 110 -0.71 -9.86 17.05
N VAL A 111 -1.30 -9.99 18.24
CA VAL A 111 -1.53 -8.86 19.14
C VAL A 111 -0.26 -8.64 19.96
N THR A 112 0.26 -7.40 19.95
CA THR A 112 1.43 -7.01 20.75
C THR A 112 1.01 -6.08 21.89
N ALA A 113 1.92 -5.86 22.85
CA ALA A 113 1.68 -4.91 23.94
C ALA A 113 1.49 -3.46 23.44
N ARG A 114 2.09 -3.12 22.29
CA ARG A 114 2.03 -1.77 21.70
C ARG A 114 0.87 -1.61 20.73
N THR A 115 0.40 -2.69 20.14
CA THR A 115 -0.63 -2.66 19.12
C THR A 115 -1.72 -3.68 19.47
N PRO A 116 -2.80 -3.23 20.14
CA PRO A 116 -3.93 -4.10 20.47
C PRO A 116 -4.66 -4.55 19.20
N ALA A 117 -5.51 -5.57 19.35
CA ALA A 117 -6.38 -6.04 18.27
C ALA A 117 -7.36 -4.95 17.85
N LEU A 118 -7.39 -4.63 16.56
CA LEU A 118 -8.28 -3.65 15.98
C LEU A 118 -9.04 -4.29 14.80
N ASP A 119 -10.27 -3.85 14.56
CA ASP A 119 -11.13 -4.38 13.49
C ASP A 119 -10.49 -4.25 12.10
N TRP A 120 -9.69 -3.21 11.89
CA TRP A 120 -9.03 -2.94 10.61
C TRP A 120 -7.67 -3.64 10.43
N ASP A 121 -7.16 -4.39 11.42
CA ASP A 121 -5.93 -5.18 11.25
C ASP A 121 -6.05 -6.07 10.01
N GLY A 122 -5.03 -6.01 9.14
CA GLY A 122 -5.05 -6.72 7.87
C GLY A 122 -4.04 -6.17 6.89
N ALA A 123 -4.29 -6.38 5.60
CA ALA A 123 -3.42 -5.91 4.53
C ALA A 123 -4.08 -4.83 3.68
N HIS A 124 -3.27 -3.93 3.16
CA HIS A 124 -3.71 -2.81 2.34
C HIS A 124 -2.77 -2.63 1.15
N VAL A 125 -3.34 -2.38 -0.04
CA VAL A 125 -2.60 -1.82 -1.17
C VAL A 125 -2.81 -0.31 -1.14
N TRP A 126 -1.72 0.44 -1.21
CA TRP A 126 -1.75 1.89 -1.32
C TRP A 126 -1.58 2.32 -2.77
N LEU A 127 -2.42 3.26 -3.20
CA LEU A 127 -2.36 3.89 -4.52
C LEU A 127 -2.36 5.40 -4.36
N ARG A 128 -1.77 6.11 -5.33
CA ARG A 128 -1.67 7.57 -5.28
C ARG A 128 -1.02 8.07 -3.98
N TYR A 129 -0.01 7.38 -3.52
CA TYR A 129 0.69 7.79 -2.31
C TYR A 129 1.53 9.03 -2.58
N HIS A 130 1.11 10.17 -2.06
CA HIS A 130 1.87 11.42 -2.08
C HIS A 130 2.64 11.61 -0.77
N SER A 131 2.01 11.27 0.35
CA SER A 131 2.57 11.35 1.71
C SER A 131 1.87 10.36 2.64
N PRO A 132 2.32 10.19 3.89
CA PRO A 132 1.58 9.44 4.90
C PRO A 132 0.15 9.97 5.17
N GLN A 133 -0.11 11.25 4.81
CA GLN A 133 -1.41 11.90 4.96
C GLN A 133 -2.27 11.88 3.71
N GLU A 134 -1.72 11.49 2.52
CA GLU A 134 -2.44 11.65 1.25
C GLU A 134 -2.26 10.42 0.37
N LEU A 135 -3.30 9.58 0.31
CA LEU A 135 -3.30 8.32 -0.43
C LEU A 135 -4.71 7.71 -0.57
N TYR A 136 -4.86 6.71 -1.44
CA TYR A 136 -5.94 5.72 -1.37
C TYR A 136 -5.43 4.44 -0.71
N ALA A 137 -6.24 3.85 0.20
CA ALA A 137 -6.00 2.56 0.83
C ALA A 137 -7.11 1.57 0.44
N LEU A 138 -6.72 0.49 -0.24
CA LEU A 138 -7.62 -0.62 -0.58
C LEU A 138 -7.30 -1.78 0.37
N SER A 139 -8.18 -1.99 1.34
CA SER A 139 -7.97 -2.90 2.48
C SER A 139 -8.66 -4.24 2.25
N PHE A 140 -7.98 -5.31 2.59
CA PHE A 140 -8.50 -6.67 2.48
C PHE A 140 -7.96 -7.55 3.61
N ARG A 141 -8.60 -8.69 3.84
CA ARG A 141 -8.28 -9.62 4.93
C ARG A 141 -8.20 -8.90 6.27
N ARG A 142 -9.10 -7.98 6.51
CA ARG A 142 -9.24 -7.29 7.79
C ARG A 142 -9.79 -8.27 8.84
N ARG A 143 -9.49 -7.99 10.11
CA ARG A 143 -9.99 -8.78 11.24
C ARG A 143 -11.51 -8.87 11.27
N ASP A 144 -12.22 -7.78 10.94
CA ASP A 144 -13.68 -7.71 10.86
C ASP A 144 -14.28 -8.38 9.59
N GLY A 145 -13.44 -8.90 8.69
CA GLY A 145 -13.85 -9.51 7.43
C GLY A 145 -14.31 -8.52 6.36
N ALA A 146 -14.18 -7.21 6.61
CA ALA A 146 -14.49 -6.20 5.62
C ALA A 146 -13.40 -6.09 4.55
N VAL A 147 -13.80 -5.68 3.35
CA VAL A 147 -12.96 -5.08 2.31
C VAL A 147 -13.39 -3.63 2.17
N VAL A 148 -12.43 -2.70 2.13
CA VAL A 148 -12.75 -1.28 2.23
C VAL A 148 -11.85 -0.49 1.29
N ILE A 149 -12.41 0.50 0.61
CA ILE A 149 -11.64 1.54 -0.08
C ILE A 149 -11.77 2.82 0.72
N LYS A 150 -10.63 3.36 1.13
CA LYS A 150 -10.54 4.60 1.89
C LYS A 150 -9.72 5.62 1.13
N ARG A 151 -10.14 6.88 1.22
CA ARG A 151 -9.34 8.05 0.89
C ARG A 151 -8.75 8.61 2.17
N LYS A 152 -7.46 8.94 2.15
CA LYS A 152 -6.79 9.72 3.20
C LYS A 152 -6.37 11.06 2.63
N VAL A 153 -6.65 12.14 3.36
CA VAL A 153 -6.24 13.51 3.00
C VAL A 153 -5.65 14.20 4.22
N PRO A 154 -4.77 15.20 4.05
CA PRO A 154 -4.30 16.00 5.16
C PRO A 154 -5.47 16.60 5.96
N ALA A 155 -5.34 16.64 7.27
CA ALA A 155 -6.30 17.23 8.18
C ALA A 155 -5.56 18.09 9.20
N ASP A 156 -6.20 19.17 9.61
CA ASP A 156 -5.66 20.09 10.61
C ASP A 156 -5.91 19.62 12.07
N ASP A 157 -6.63 18.50 12.24
CA ASP A 157 -6.96 17.96 13.55
C ASP A 157 -5.77 17.20 14.13
N ALA A 158 -5.38 17.55 15.35
CA ALA A 158 -4.32 16.86 16.09
C ALA A 158 -4.67 15.40 16.45
N ALA A 159 -5.95 15.01 16.38
CA ALA A 159 -6.41 13.63 16.55
C ALA A 159 -6.29 12.79 15.25
N ALA A 160 -6.02 13.44 14.12
CA ALA A 160 -5.89 12.76 12.84
C ALA A 160 -4.71 11.76 12.82
N VAL A 161 -4.93 10.57 12.29
CA VAL A 161 -3.92 9.52 12.21
C VAL A 161 -2.75 9.96 11.32
N GLU A 162 -1.59 10.21 11.91
CA GLU A 162 -0.41 10.72 11.20
C GLU A 162 -0.71 12.01 10.40
N GLY A 163 -1.54 12.89 10.93
CA GLY A 163 -1.88 14.17 10.32
C GLY A 163 -2.83 14.08 9.12
N GLY A 164 -3.57 12.99 8.97
CA GLY A 164 -4.52 12.81 7.88
C GLY A 164 -5.77 12.02 8.27
N ASP A 165 -6.91 12.41 7.70
CA ASP A 165 -8.21 11.79 7.93
C ASP A 165 -8.56 10.75 6.88
N TYR A 166 -9.03 9.59 7.35
CA TYR A 166 -9.54 8.53 6.51
C TYR A 166 -11.05 8.66 6.33
N THR A 167 -11.48 8.76 5.07
CA THR A 167 -12.88 8.63 4.67
C THR A 167 -13.08 7.30 3.95
N THR A 168 -14.02 6.48 4.42
CA THR A 168 -14.46 5.27 3.69
C THR A 168 -15.33 5.68 2.51
N ILE A 169 -14.93 5.29 1.30
CA ILE A 169 -15.66 5.62 0.06
C ILE A 169 -16.32 4.39 -0.58
N ALA A 170 -15.92 3.20 -0.19
CA ALA A 170 -16.63 1.96 -0.49
C ALA A 170 -16.32 0.89 0.55
N GLU A 171 -17.29 0.03 0.82
CA GLU A 171 -17.16 -1.09 1.75
C GLU A 171 -17.93 -2.30 1.24
N GLY A 172 -17.41 -3.49 1.53
CA GLY A 172 -18.00 -4.78 1.20
C GLY A 172 -17.44 -5.88 2.09
N ARG A 173 -17.72 -7.13 1.74
CA ARG A 173 -17.20 -8.31 2.44
C ARG A 173 -16.61 -9.30 1.47
N CYS A 174 -15.49 -9.90 1.83
CA CYS A 174 -14.85 -10.96 1.08
C CYS A 174 -14.15 -11.91 2.05
N ALA A 175 -14.55 -13.16 2.03
CA ALA A 175 -13.86 -14.20 2.79
C ALA A 175 -12.53 -14.52 2.11
N ILE A 176 -11.44 -14.31 2.82
CA ILE A 176 -10.06 -14.63 2.43
C ILE A 176 -9.43 -15.41 3.59
N THR A 177 -8.80 -16.53 3.30
CA THR A 177 -8.13 -17.36 4.30
C THR A 177 -6.78 -16.77 4.71
N TYR A 178 -6.35 -17.04 5.94
CA TYR A 178 -4.96 -16.84 6.36
C TYR A 178 -4.10 -18.03 5.94
N GLY A 179 -2.83 -17.77 5.68
CA GLY A 179 -1.85 -18.79 5.35
C GLY A 179 -1.83 -19.21 3.88
N ASP A 180 -2.91 -18.94 3.13
CA ASP A 180 -2.98 -19.26 1.71
C ASP A 180 -2.50 -18.09 0.83
N TRP A 181 -2.06 -18.42 -0.38
CA TRP A 181 -1.71 -17.42 -1.39
C TRP A 181 -2.97 -16.93 -2.11
N HIS A 182 -3.08 -15.62 -2.23
CA HIS A 182 -4.15 -14.95 -2.96
C HIS A 182 -3.55 -14.01 -3.99
N HIS A 183 -4.16 -13.93 -5.18
CA HIS A 183 -3.85 -12.91 -6.16
C HIS A 183 -4.70 -11.67 -5.88
N VAL A 184 -4.05 -10.51 -5.75
CA VAL A 184 -4.71 -9.22 -5.48
C VAL A 184 -4.44 -8.27 -6.63
N GLU A 185 -5.47 -7.60 -7.10
CA GLU A 185 -5.39 -6.51 -8.06
C GLU A 185 -6.05 -5.25 -7.48
N ALA A 186 -5.35 -4.13 -7.53
CA ALA A 186 -5.83 -2.82 -7.09
C ALA A 186 -5.61 -1.79 -8.19
N GLN A 187 -6.62 -0.99 -8.49
CA GLN A 187 -6.55 0.01 -9.56
C GLN A 187 -7.00 1.38 -9.09
N ALA A 188 -6.35 2.42 -9.60
CA ALA A 188 -6.78 3.81 -9.54
C ALA A 188 -6.67 4.43 -10.93
N VAL A 189 -7.79 4.78 -11.54
CA VAL A 189 -7.85 5.27 -12.91
C VAL A 189 -8.57 6.61 -12.96
N ASN A 190 -7.93 7.62 -13.53
CA ASN A 190 -8.55 8.91 -13.76
C ASN A 190 -9.69 8.77 -14.76
N THR A 191 -10.84 9.37 -14.45
CA THR A 191 -12.01 9.43 -15.31
C THR A 191 -12.54 10.85 -15.35
N PHE A 192 -13.43 11.13 -16.29
CA PHE A 192 -14.10 12.44 -16.35
C PHE A 192 -14.82 12.80 -15.04
N SER A 193 -15.33 11.81 -14.30
CA SER A 193 -16.13 12.02 -13.08
C SER A 193 -15.36 11.87 -11.78
N GLY A 194 -14.04 11.73 -11.81
CA GLY A 194 -13.21 11.52 -10.63
C GLY A 194 -12.21 10.36 -10.78
N VAL A 195 -11.80 9.73 -9.70
CA VAL A 195 -10.88 8.60 -9.72
C VAL A 195 -11.65 7.30 -9.48
N ARG A 196 -11.67 6.43 -10.49
CA ARG A 196 -12.24 5.08 -10.37
C ARG A 196 -11.25 4.18 -9.64
N LEU A 197 -11.73 3.53 -8.60
CA LEU A 197 -10.98 2.60 -7.76
C LEU A 197 -11.61 1.20 -7.86
N ARG A 198 -10.75 0.17 -7.93
CA ARG A 198 -11.18 -1.23 -8.04
C ARG A 198 -10.26 -2.10 -7.19
N LEU A 199 -10.85 -3.06 -6.50
CA LEU A 199 -10.15 -4.16 -5.83
C LEU A 199 -10.70 -5.48 -6.35
N ALA A 200 -9.81 -6.37 -6.78
CA ALA A 200 -10.15 -7.74 -7.14
C ALA A 200 -9.25 -8.73 -6.39
N ILE A 201 -9.80 -9.89 -6.03
CA ILE A 201 -9.12 -10.94 -5.30
C ILE A 201 -9.41 -12.26 -6.00
N ASN A 202 -8.33 -12.99 -6.35
CA ASN A 202 -8.40 -14.26 -7.09
C ASN A 202 -9.21 -14.14 -8.39
N GLY A 203 -9.01 -13.03 -9.12
CA GLY A 203 -9.70 -12.75 -10.37
C GLY A 203 -11.14 -12.24 -10.23
N LYS A 204 -11.71 -12.25 -9.02
CA LYS A 204 -13.06 -11.75 -8.77
C LYS A 204 -13.02 -10.29 -8.27
N GLU A 205 -13.74 -9.40 -8.95
CA GLU A 205 -13.95 -8.04 -8.43
C GLU A 205 -14.77 -8.10 -7.15
N VAL A 206 -14.19 -7.57 -6.07
CA VAL A 206 -14.82 -7.54 -4.74
C VAL A 206 -15.31 -6.15 -4.35
N LEU A 207 -14.74 -5.11 -4.96
CA LEU A 207 -15.14 -3.73 -4.68
C LEU A 207 -14.79 -2.80 -5.83
N ARG A 208 -15.70 -1.90 -6.20
CA ARG A 208 -15.50 -0.83 -7.17
C ARG A 208 -16.22 0.43 -6.72
N THR A 209 -15.58 1.59 -6.91
CA THR A 209 -16.19 2.90 -6.67
C THR A 209 -15.56 3.97 -7.55
N VAL A 210 -16.14 5.15 -7.54
CA VAL A 210 -15.53 6.36 -8.09
C VAL A 210 -15.49 7.42 -7.01
N ASP A 211 -14.29 7.88 -6.67
CA ASP A 211 -14.12 9.04 -5.80
C ASP A 211 -14.47 10.30 -6.59
N ARG A 212 -15.60 10.91 -6.22
CA ARG A 212 -16.12 12.17 -6.79
C ARG A 212 -16.04 13.32 -5.81
N THR A 213 -15.39 13.11 -4.65
CA THR A 213 -15.24 14.19 -3.66
C THR A 213 -14.43 15.34 -4.26
N PRO A 214 -14.66 16.59 -3.85
CA PRO A 214 -13.83 17.71 -4.28
C PRO A 214 -12.35 17.43 -4.02
N GLY A 215 -11.50 17.62 -5.07
CA GLY A 215 -10.09 17.34 -5.01
C GLY A 215 -9.74 15.83 -4.88
N PRO A 216 -10.26 14.95 -5.76
CA PRO A 216 -9.85 13.55 -5.75
C PRO A 216 -8.35 13.44 -6.00
N LEU A 217 -7.72 12.36 -5.54
CA LEU A 217 -6.26 12.16 -5.70
C LEU A 217 -5.94 11.74 -7.14
N ALA A 218 -6.06 12.67 -8.07
CA ALA A 218 -5.91 12.44 -9.51
C ALA A 218 -4.45 12.54 -10.00
N LYS A 219 -3.58 13.20 -9.24
CA LYS A 219 -2.16 13.35 -9.60
C LYS A 219 -1.42 12.02 -9.47
N PRO A 220 -0.38 11.77 -10.30
CA PRO A 220 0.50 10.63 -10.11
C PRO A 220 1.08 10.57 -8.69
N GLY A 221 1.25 9.38 -8.16
CA GLY A 221 1.80 9.15 -6.82
C GLY A 221 2.50 7.80 -6.74
N GLY A 222 2.93 7.40 -5.56
CA GLY A 222 3.52 6.09 -5.30
C GLY A 222 2.48 4.98 -5.19
N VAL A 223 2.97 3.74 -5.20
CA VAL A 223 2.22 2.53 -4.85
C VAL A 223 2.87 1.87 -3.65
N GLY A 224 2.12 1.13 -2.84
CA GLY A 224 2.68 0.54 -1.64
C GLY A 224 1.83 -0.54 -1.01
N LEU A 225 2.35 -1.08 0.08
CA LEU A 225 1.71 -2.10 0.91
C LEU A 225 1.75 -1.68 2.38
N ARG A 226 0.72 -2.07 3.11
CA ARG A 226 0.67 -1.98 4.55
C ARG A 226 0.14 -3.29 5.11
N ALA A 227 0.68 -3.71 6.24
CA ALA A 227 0.14 -4.78 7.06
C ALA A 227 0.08 -4.32 8.51
N ASP A 228 -1.04 -4.59 9.18
CA ASP A 228 -1.24 -4.27 10.58
C ASP A 228 -1.30 -5.57 11.38
N ASN A 229 -0.47 -5.69 12.39
CA ASN A 229 -0.37 -6.84 13.29
C ASN A 229 -0.21 -8.21 12.60
N SER A 230 0.18 -8.23 11.33
CA SER A 230 0.21 -9.45 10.52
C SER A 230 1.50 -9.57 9.75
N GLU A 231 2.03 -10.78 9.73
CA GLU A 231 3.14 -11.17 8.85
C GLU A 231 2.62 -11.30 7.43
N LEU A 232 3.20 -10.54 6.51
CA LEU A 232 2.82 -10.52 5.09
C LEU A 232 3.97 -11.05 4.23
N TRP A 233 3.66 -11.99 3.37
CA TRP A 233 4.51 -12.43 2.25
C TRP A 233 3.90 -11.96 0.94
N PHE A 234 4.73 -11.52 0.02
CA PHE A 234 4.26 -11.11 -1.30
C PHE A 234 5.27 -11.39 -2.41
N GLY A 235 4.79 -11.54 -3.61
CA GLY A 235 5.60 -11.74 -4.80
C GLY A 235 4.88 -11.31 -6.06
N ASP A 236 5.57 -11.39 -7.20
CA ASP A 236 5.04 -11.00 -8.51
C ASP A 236 4.44 -9.59 -8.53
N PHE A 237 4.99 -8.70 -7.71
CA PHE A 237 4.53 -7.30 -7.64
C PHE A 237 4.76 -6.60 -8.97
N ARG A 238 3.71 -6.03 -9.51
CA ARG A 238 3.74 -5.22 -10.75
C ARG A 238 2.87 -3.99 -10.59
N ALA A 239 3.36 -2.84 -11.05
CA ALA A 239 2.56 -1.66 -11.26
C ALA A 239 2.73 -1.20 -12.71
N HIS A 240 1.62 -1.13 -13.45
CA HIS A 240 1.59 -0.78 -14.87
C HIS A 240 0.45 0.20 -15.16
N ALA A 241 0.49 0.84 -16.31
CA ALA A 241 -0.58 1.73 -16.76
C ALA A 241 -1.90 0.93 -16.92
N ALA A 242 -3.03 1.54 -16.47
CA ALA A 242 -4.35 0.89 -16.41
C ALA A 242 -5.30 1.46 -17.48
#